data_ff072832569a05887f7ecef4ae25c1ec
#
_entry.id   ff072832569a05887f7ecef4ae25c1ec
#
_cell.length_a   1.000
_cell.length_b   1.000
_cell.length_c   1.000
_cell.angle_alpha   90.00
_cell.angle_beta   90.00
_cell.angle_gamma   90.00
#
_symmetry.space_group_name_H-M   'P 1'
#
loop_
_entity.id
_entity.type
_entity.pdbx_description
1 polymer ?
#
loop_
_entity_poly.entity_id
_entity_poly.type
_entity_poly.pdbx_seq_one_letter_code
_entity_poly.pdbx_strand_id
1 'polypeptide(L)'
;MSESQASAQENLYFDVVIVGAGSGGVAVSSSLLKRNGNLRIALVDPATKHYYQPGWTMVGGGVFSAKSTERKTHTLLDKRVSQIHQLVSKVEPDANSVSLQDGSVVSYDQLVMSPGLTLNWSAIEGLEETLGKNGVTSNYRYDLAPYTWELVQKTKHGKAIFTQPPMPIKCAGAPQKALYLSADHWLKNQCLDNIDIEFCNAGGVLFGVPAYVSGLQSYMDKYGVSLSYNHNLIKIDGETKKAWFNLTDAEGNKSEICKDFDMLHVCPVQQPPSFISESGLSDQAGWLSVDPFSLQHTQYENIWGLGDVMNTTNAKTMAAVRKQVPVVAKNIISARAGEAPSAKYDGYGSCPLTVERGKIILAEFCYGGRVAPSFPNWLNVGTKPTKLAWWLKSVALPFVYWNMMLKGRELMTNCPEEKA
;
A
#
# COMPACT_ATOMS: atom_id res chain seq x y z
N MET A 1 34.00 18.76 41.32
CA MET A 1 32.78 17.98 41.50
C MET A 1 31.74 18.61 40.57
N SER A 2 31.52 18.05 39.43
CA SER A 2 30.46 18.43 38.51
C SER A 2 29.43 17.29 38.53
N GLU A 3 28.33 17.51 39.24
CA GLU A 3 27.16 16.63 39.18
C GLU A 3 26.58 16.68 37.79
N SER A 4 26.65 15.57 37.08
CA SER A 4 25.91 15.36 35.85
C SER A 4 24.42 15.29 36.21
N GLN A 5 23.68 16.34 35.91
CA GLN A 5 22.22 16.29 35.89
C GLN A 5 21.81 15.29 34.74
N ALA A 6 21.61 14.06 35.16
CA ALA A 6 20.82 13.14 34.37
C ALA A 6 19.38 13.69 34.39
N SER A 7 18.95 14.33 33.30
CA SER A 7 17.55 14.72 33.13
C SER A 7 16.73 13.44 33.24
N ALA A 8 15.85 13.35 34.23
CA ALA A 8 14.85 12.31 34.33
C ALA A 8 14.01 12.39 33.04
N GLN A 9 14.19 11.43 32.13
CA GLN A 9 13.39 11.28 30.94
C GLN A 9 11.97 10.97 31.41
N GLU A 10 11.03 11.91 31.24
CA GLU A 10 9.62 11.67 31.54
C GLU A 10 9.16 10.47 30.68
N ASN A 11 8.88 9.36 31.38
CA ASN A 11 8.29 8.19 30.74
C ASN A 11 6.88 8.57 30.25
N LEU A 12 6.76 8.83 28.95
CA LEU A 12 5.47 9.11 28.31
C LEU A 12 4.63 7.82 28.30
N TYR A 13 3.47 7.85 28.95
CA TYR A 13 2.57 6.69 29.00
C TYR A 13 1.22 7.01 28.37
N PHE A 14 0.74 6.10 27.51
CA PHE A 14 -0.53 6.21 26.81
C PHE A 14 -1.35 4.91 26.92
N ASP A 15 -2.68 5.05 26.87
CA ASP A 15 -3.57 3.88 26.79
C ASP A 15 -3.39 3.12 25.49
N VAL A 16 -3.14 3.86 24.38
CA VAL A 16 -2.86 3.28 23.07
C VAL A 16 -1.72 4.05 22.41
N VAL A 17 -0.68 3.33 22.00
CA VAL A 17 0.36 3.84 21.08
C VAL A 17 0.12 3.30 19.69
N ILE A 18 0.17 4.16 18.69
CA ILE A 18 0.01 3.82 17.27
C ILE A 18 1.29 4.17 16.54
N VAL A 19 1.94 3.19 15.93
CA VAL A 19 3.13 3.37 15.11
C VAL A 19 2.72 3.53 13.65
N GLY A 20 3.01 4.70 13.08
CA GLY A 20 2.70 5.07 11.70
C GLY A 20 1.45 5.94 11.55
N ALA A 21 1.61 7.13 10.93
CA ALA A 21 0.55 8.09 10.60
C ALA A 21 0.03 7.96 9.17
N GLY A 22 0.14 6.77 8.60
CA GLY A 22 -0.50 6.43 7.33
C GLY A 22 -2.02 6.30 7.43
N SER A 23 -2.64 5.75 6.40
CA SER A 23 -4.10 5.56 6.33
C SER A 23 -4.64 4.76 7.53
N GLY A 24 -3.91 3.74 7.98
CA GLY A 24 -4.28 2.90 9.09
C GLY A 24 -4.25 3.66 10.42
N GLY A 25 -3.11 4.25 10.76
CA GLY A 25 -2.91 4.91 12.05
C GLY A 25 -3.85 6.09 12.27
N VAL A 26 -4.03 6.97 11.28
CA VAL A 26 -4.98 8.08 11.38
C VAL A 26 -6.42 7.58 11.51
N ALA A 27 -6.81 6.58 10.74
CA ALA A 27 -8.17 6.07 10.78
C ALA A 27 -8.48 5.33 12.09
N VAL A 28 -7.54 4.51 12.60
CA VAL A 28 -7.75 3.76 13.85
C VAL A 28 -7.77 4.68 15.06
N SER A 29 -6.94 5.74 15.10
CA SER A 29 -6.98 6.73 16.19
C SER A 29 -8.35 7.40 16.29
N SER A 30 -8.92 7.79 15.14
CA SER A 30 -10.25 8.37 15.06
C SER A 30 -11.35 7.36 15.44
N SER A 31 -11.21 6.11 15.03
CA SER A 31 -12.17 5.03 15.33
C SER A 31 -12.16 4.67 16.82
N LEU A 32 -11.00 4.62 17.45
CA LEU A 32 -10.85 4.41 18.91
C LEU A 32 -11.50 5.53 19.72
N LEU A 33 -11.20 6.80 19.39
CA LEU A 33 -11.76 7.95 20.10
C LEU A 33 -13.28 8.08 19.94
N LYS A 34 -13.88 7.53 18.91
CA LYS A 34 -15.34 7.44 18.78
C LYS A 34 -15.96 6.39 19.69
N ARG A 35 -15.22 5.31 19.98
CA ARG A 35 -15.68 4.25 20.88
C ARG A 35 -15.46 4.60 22.34
N ASN A 36 -14.32 5.22 22.63
CA ASN A 36 -13.99 5.73 23.95
C ASN A 36 -13.23 7.05 23.83
N GLY A 37 -13.91 8.16 24.09
CA GLY A 37 -13.37 9.51 23.98
C GLY A 37 -12.34 9.89 25.05
N ASN A 38 -12.17 9.07 26.08
CA ASN A 38 -11.25 9.30 27.20
C ASN A 38 -9.88 8.66 27.01
N LEU A 39 -9.66 7.91 25.92
CA LEU A 39 -8.38 7.27 25.64
C LEU A 39 -7.28 8.30 25.40
N ARG A 40 -6.15 8.12 26.08
CA ARG A 40 -4.89 8.82 25.79
C ARG A 40 -4.19 8.08 24.67
N ILE A 41 -4.17 8.68 23.47
CA ILE A 41 -3.61 8.06 22.28
C ILE A 41 -2.37 8.85 21.84
N ALA A 42 -1.23 8.15 21.68
CA ALA A 42 -0.08 8.66 20.95
C ALA A 42 -0.04 8.06 19.55
N LEU A 43 0.31 8.89 18.56
CA LEU A 43 0.60 8.48 17.21
C LEU A 43 2.02 8.88 16.87
N VAL A 44 2.88 7.88 16.62
CA VAL A 44 4.32 8.05 16.41
C VAL A 44 4.62 7.90 14.92
N ASP A 45 5.09 8.97 14.28
CA ASP A 45 5.50 8.99 12.88
C ASP A 45 6.30 10.27 12.59
N PRO A 46 7.45 10.22 11.93
CA PRO A 46 8.25 11.41 11.60
C PRO A 46 7.60 12.29 10.53
N ALA A 47 6.65 11.75 9.74
CA ALA A 47 6.09 12.43 8.57
C ALA A 47 5.11 13.54 8.97
N THR A 48 5.36 14.75 8.47
CA THR A 48 4.46 15.90 8.60
C THR A 48 3.40 15.97 7.52
N LYS A 49 3.55 15.16 6.47
CA LYS A 49 2.65 15.07 5.32
C LYS A 49 2.02 13.70 5.22
N HIS A 50 0.75 13.69 4.87
CA HIS A 50 -0.04 12.51 4.66
C HIS A 50 -0.51 12.44 3.21
N TYR A 51 -0.43 11.25 2.60
CA TYR A 51 -0.70 11.05 1.19
C TYR A 51 -1.83 10.06 0.94
N TYR A 52 -2.73 10.41 0.04
CA TYR A 52 -3.68 9.49 -0.57
C TYR A 52 -2.97 8.71 -1.68
N GLN A 53 -2.16 7.71 -1.30
CA GLN A 53 -1.33 6.92 -2.21
C GLN A 53 -2.12 6.26 -3.35
N PRO A 54 -3.39 5.78 -3.17
CA PRO A 54 -4.19 5.23 -4.28
C PRO A 54 -4.43 6.22 -5.42
N GLY A 55 -4.21 7.52 -5.20
CA GLY A 55 -4.28 8.57 -6.20
C GLY A 55 -3.06 8.68 -7.10
N TRP A 56 -1.90 8.15 -6.72
CA TRP A 56 -0.66 8.36 -7.48
C TRP A 56 -0.67 7.71 -8.87
N THR A 57 -1.32 6.56 -9.04
CA THR A 57 -1.56 6.01 -10.39
C THR A 57 -2.43 6.92 -11.26
N MET A 58 -3.36 7.67 -10.64
CA MET A 58 -4.18 8.66 -11.36
C MET A 58 -3.38 9.94 -11.67
N VAL A 59 -2.38 10.28 -10.84
CA VAL A 59 -1.41 11.37 -11.15
C VAL A 59 -0.55 10.97 -12.34
N GLY A 60 0.08 9.79 -12.31
CA GLY A 60 0.89 9.27 -13.41
C GLY A 60 0.11 9.03 -14.70
N GLY A 61 -1.23 8.92 -14.63
CA GLY A 61 -2.13 8.88 -15.77
C GLY A 61 -2.74 10.23 -16.16
N GLY A 62 -2.29 11.37 -15.56
CA GLY A 62 -2.76 12.70 -15.90
C GLY A 62 -4.21 13.02 -15.51
N VAL A 63 -4.78 12.27 -14.53
CA VAL A 63 -6.17 12.45 -14.05
C VAL A 63 -6.22 13.33 -12.80
N PHE A 64 -5.25 13.17 -11.89
CA PHE A 64 -5.14 13.96 -10.67
C PHE A 64 -3.91 14.87 -10.71
N SER A 65 -3.97 16.00 -10.01
CA SER A 65 -2.76 16.71 -9.63
C SER A 65 -2.13 16.04 -8.40
N ALA A 66 -0.79 16.01 -8.32
CA ALA A 66 -0.11 15.45 -7.14
C ALA A 66 -0.58 16.13 -5.85
N LYS A 67 -0.73 17.47 -5.87
CA LYS A 67 -1.17 18.29 -4.74
C LYS A 67 -2.53 17.87 -4.18
N SER A 68 -3.44 17.38 -5.02
CA SER A 68 -4.76 16.91 -4.57
C SER A 68 -4.68 15.67 -3.67
N THR A 69 -3.56 14.92 -3.73
CA THR A 69 -3.33 13.71 -2.95
C THR A 69 -2.55 13.94 -1.65
N GLU A 70 -2.21 15.19 -1.32
CA GLU A 70 -1.41 15.56 -0.14
C GLU A 70 -2.22 16.38 0.87
N ARG A 71 -2.02 16.12 2.17
CA ARG A 71 -2.50 16.96 3.29
C ARG A 71 -1.42 16.99 4.37
N LYS A 72 -1.46 18.01 5.25
CA LYS A 72 -0.65 18.03 6.48
C LYS A 72 -1.22 17.03 7.48
N THR A 73 -0.39 16.15 8.05
CA THR A 73 -0.83 15.07 8.96
C THR A 73 -1.64 15.61 10.14
N HIS A 74 -1.18 16.67 10.80
CA HIS A 74 -1.85 17.24 11.97
C HIS A 74 -3.29 17.73 11.68
N THR A 75 -3.63 18.10 10.43
CA THR A 75 -4.99 18.53 10.05
C THR A 75 -5.99 17.38 9.95
N LEU A 76 -5.50 16.16 9.94
CA LEU A 76 -6.31 14.93 9.81
C LEU A 76 -6.60 14.30 11.16
N LEU A 77 -5.76 14.57 12.16
CA LEU A 77 -5.89 14.01 13.51
C LEU A 77 -6.96 14.73 14.34
N ASP A 78 -7.56 14.00 15.27
CA ASP A 78 -8.32 14.59 16.35
C ASP A 78 -7.36 15.30 17.31
N LYS A 79 -7.78 16.44 17.88
CA LYS A 79 -6.95 17.25 18.79
C LYS A 79 -6.54 16.53 20.07
N ARG A 80 -7.22 15.45 20.43
CA ARG A 80 -6.91 14.58 21.59
C ARG A 80 -5.78 13.60 21.33
N VAL A 81 -5.35 13.41 20.06
CA VAL A 81 -4.25 12.53 19.71
C VAL A 81 -2.93 13.28 19.88
N SER A 82 -2.05 12.76 20.71
CA SER A 82 -0.68 13.26 20.87
C SER A 82 0.16 12.79 19.69
N GLN A 83 0.57 13.71 18.81
CA GLN A 83 1.44 13.39 17.68
C GLN A 83 2.90 13.49 18.11
N ILE A 84 3.66 12.40 17.97
CA ILE A 84 5.10 12.32 18.25
C ILE A 84 5.85 12.22 16.92
N HIS A 85 6.57 13.28 16.58
CA HIS A 85 7.31 13.38 15.30
C HIS A 85 8.68 12.71 15.38
N GLN A 86 8.69 11.38 15.61
CA GLN A 86 9.90 10.58 15.75
C GLN A 86 9.75 9.24 15.01
N LEU A 87 10.88 8.64 14.65
CA LEU A 87 10.93 7.26 14.20
C LEU A 87 10.95 6.31 15.41
N VAL A 88 10.19 5.23 15.33
CA VAL A 88 10.35 4.10 16.23
C VAL A 88 11.60 3.33 15.80
N SER A 89 12.56 3.20 16.72
CA SER A 89 13.79 2.41 16.51
C SER A 89 13.60 0.96 16.91
N LYS A 90 12.81 0.69 17.97
CA LYS A 90 12.58 -0.66 18.47
C LYS A 90 11.28 -0.73 19.28
N VAL A 91 10.67 -1.89 19.33
CA VAL A 91 9.60 -2.23 20.26
C VAL A 91 10.15 -3.22 21.29
N GLU A 92 9.92 -2.96 22.57
CA GLU A 92 10.19 -3.88 23.68
C GLU A 92 8.84 -4.43 24.19
N PRO A 93 8.32 -5.51 23.59
CA PRO A 93 6.97 -5.98 23.85
C PRO A 93 6.77 -6.47 25.31
N ASP A 94 7.78 -7.08 25.93
CA ASP A 94 7.71 -7.54 27.31
C ASP A 94 7.71 -6.39 28.33
N ALA A 95 8.23 -5.23 27.94
CA ALA A 95 8.22 -3.99 28.74
C ALA A 95 7.05 -3.06 28.40
N ASN A 96 6.19 -3.43 27.45
CA ASN A 96 5.11 -2.61 26.91
C ASN A 96 5.56 -1.19 26.54
N SER A 97 6.67 -1.10 25.78
CA SER A 97 7.26 0.18 25.40
C SER A 97 7.78 0.21 23.99
N VAL A 98 7.89 1.39 23.41
CA VAL A 98 8.57 1.66 22.14
C VAL A 98 9.70 2.65 22.37
N SER A 99 10.87 2.35 21.84
CA SER A 99 12.04 3.22 21.83
C SER A 99 12.03 4.07 20.58
N LEU A 100 12.30 5.36 20.71
CA LEU A 100 12.36 6.31 19.61
C LEU A 100 13.80 6.57 19.19
N GLN A 101 13.98 7.15 18.00
CA GLN A 101 15.32 7.39 17.45
C GLN A 101 16.14 8.39 18.29
N ASP A 102 15.50 9.32 19.01
CA ASP A 102 16.17 10.26 19.90
C ASP A 102 16.50 9.67 21.29
N GLY A 103 16.22 8.39 21.51
CA GLY A 103 16.45 7.67 22.77
C GLY A 103 15.31 7.80 23.77
N SER A 104 14.26 8.57 23.49
CA SER A 104 13.07 8.61 24.35
C SER A 104 12.28 7.30 24.28
N VAL A 105 11.52 7.01 25.34
CA VAL A 105 10.72 5.80 25.49
C VAL A 105 9.27 6.15 25.72
N VAL A 106 8.36 5.48 25.03
CA VAL A 106 6.91 5.65 25.18
C VAL A 106 6.29 4.33 25.60
N SER A 107 5.64 4.32 26.76
CA SER A 107 4.96 3.13 27.31
C SER A 107 3.48 3.09 26.91
N TYR A 108 2.91 1.89 26.84
CA TYR A 108 1.53 1.67 26.37
C TYR A 108 0.81 0.55 27.13
N ASP A 109 -0.53 0.62 27.17
CA ASP A 109 -1.35 -0.56 27.47
C ASP A 109 -1.58 -1.39 26.20
N GLN A 110 -1.86 -0.71 25.08
CA GLN A 110 -2.14 -1.35 23.78
C GLN A 110 -1.25 -0.73 22.70
N LEU A 111 -0.72 -1.53 21.81
CA LEU A 111 0.11 -1.08 20.69
C LEU A 111 -0.54 -1.44 19.34
N VAL A 112 -0.67 -0.44 18.44
CA VAL A 112 -1.08 -0.65 17.06
C VAL A 112 0.10 -0.46 16.13
N MET A 113 0.49 -1.51 15.44
CA MET A 113 1.55 -1.50 14.44
C MET A 113 0.97 -1.24 13.04
N SER A 114 1.15 -0.02 12.53
CA SER A 114 0.67 0.44 11.22
C SER A 114 1.72 1.24 10.42
N PRO A 115 3.03 0.90 10.48
CA PRO A 115 4.08 1.65 9.79
C PRO A 115 4.07 1.47 8.27
N GLY A 116 3.23 0.56 7.75
CA GLY A 116 3.22 0.20 6.33
C GLY A 116 4.37 -0.73 5.96
N LEU A 117 4.93 -0.52 4.76
CA LEU A 117 6.04 -1.28 4.22
C LEU A 117 7.12 -0.32 3.65
N THR A 118 8.31 -0.85 3.46
CA THR A 118 9.46 -0.14 2.88
C THR A 118 9.59 -0.49 1.40
N LEU A 119 9.84 0.54 0.58
CA LEU A 119 10.18 0.40 -0.84
C LEU A 119 11.69 0.25 -0.95
N ASN A 120 12.16 -0.93 -1.34
CA ASN A 120 13.59 -1.21 -1.45
C ASN A 120 14.08 -0.87 -2.87
N TRP A 121 14.44 0.40 -3.09
CA TRP A 121 14.95 0.88 -4.37
C TRP A 121 16.34 0.32 -4.68
N SER A 122 17.20 0.18 -3.67
CA SER A 122 18.56 -0.34 -3.79
C SER A 122 18.65 -1.84 -4.11
N ALA A 123 17.52 -2.58 -4.01
CA ALA A 123 17.47 -3.97 -4.45
C ALA A 123 17.62 -4.14 -5.99
N ILE A 124 17.52 -3.04 -6.73
CA ILE A 124 17.72 -3.02 -8.19
C ILE A 124 18.95 -2.16 -8.45
N GLU A 125 20.05 -2.80 -8.90
CA GLU A 125 21.32 -2.12 -9.16
C GLU A 125 21.15 -0.96 -10.16
N GLY A 126 21.70 0.22 -9.85
CA GLY A 126 21.63 1.42 -10.68
C GLY A 126 20.27 2.13 -10.70
N LEU A 127 19.26 1.65 -9.96
CA LEU A 127 17.95 2.31 -9.97
C LEU A 127 17.97 3.66 -9.27
N GLU A 128 18.60 3.78 -8.10
CA GLU A 128 18.57 5.02 -7.31
C GLU A 128 19.25 6.18 -8.06
N GLU A 129 20.29 5.90 -8.83
CA GLU A 129 21.05 6.87 -9.60
C GLU A 129 20.27 7.44 -10.79
N THR A 130 19.31 6.69 -11.34
CA THR A 130 18.56 7.07 -12.53
C THR A 130 17.08 7.38 -12.29
N LEU A 131 16.57 7.06 -11.11
CA LEU A 131 15.15 7.23 -10.79
C LEU A 131 14.72 8.71 -10.81
N GLY A 132 13.76 9.05 -11.65
CA GLY A 132 13.30 10.43 -11.88
C GLY A 132 14.02 11.15 -13.02
N LYS A 133 14.89 10.46 -13.76
CA LYS A 133 15.57 10.96 -14.97
C LYS A 133 15.78 9.82 -15.97
N ASN A 134 16.33 10.12 -17.15
CA ASN A 134 16.71 9.15 -18.19
C ASN A 134 15.55 8.22 -18.65
N GLY A 135 14.30 8.65 -18.49
CA GLY A 135 13.14 7.82 -18.84
C GLY A 135 12.69 6.82 -17.76
N VAL A 136 13.35 6.80 -16.58
CA VAL A 136 13.03 5.87 -15.47
C VAL A 136 12.16 6.54 -14.42
N THR A 137 10.99 5.96 -14.15
CA THR A 137 9.97 6.53 -13.27
C THR A 137 9.24 5.48 -12.43
N SER A 138 8.38 5.94 -11.51
CA SER A 138 7.52 5.09 -10.69
C SER A 138 6.30 5.85 -10.16
N ASN A 139 5.15 5.20 -10.12
CA ASN A 139 3.97 5.70 -9.41
C ASN A 139 3.94 5.29 -7.92
N TYR A 140 5.00 4.67 -7.41
CA TYR A 140 5.10 4.27 -5.99
C TYR A 140 5.71 5.36 -5.09
N ARG A 141 6.08 6.51 -5.67
CA ARG A 141 6.59 7.69 -4.95
C ARG A 141 5.89 8.96 -5.43
N TYR A 142 5.56 9.84 -4.49
CA TYR A 142 4.75 11.05 -4.72
C TYR A 142 5.36 12.00 -5.77
N ASP A 143 6.66 12.24 -5.66
CA ASP A 143 7.41 13.15 -6.53
C ASP A 143 7.65 12.61 -7.94
N LEU A 144 7.59 11.28 -8.11
CA LEU A 144 7.81 10.63 -9.40
C LEU A 144 6.53 10.46 -10.23
N ALA A 145 5.37 10.40 -9.59
CA ALA A 145 4.11 10.24 -10.32
C ALA A 145 3.85 11.37 -11.35
N PRO A 146 4.15 12.66 -11.08
CA PRO A 146 4.11 13.71 -12.11
C PRO A 146 5.09 13.45 -13.26
N TYR A 147 6.30 12.98 -12.96
CA TYR A 147 7.28 12.65 -14.00
C TYR A 147 6.84 11.46 -14.86
N THR A 148 6.13 10.49 -14.29
CA THR A 148 5.49 9.42 -15.10
C THR A 148 4.57 10.04 -16.14
N TRP A 149 3.70 10.97 -15.75
CA TRP A 149 2.80 11.63 -16.71
C TRP A 149 3.54 12.45 -17.76
N GLU A 150 4.60 13.14 -17.37
CA GLU A 150 5.46 13.86 -18.31
C GLU A 150 6.08 12.92 -19.35
N LEU A 151 6.62 11.77 -18.92
CA LEU A 151 7.18 10.76 -19.83
C LEU A 151 6.11 10.22 -20.78
N VAL A 152 4.93 9.84 -20.26
CA VAL A 152 3.81 9.35 -21.08
C VAL A 152 3.44 10.35 -22.18
N GLN A 153 3.42 11.64 -21.86
CA GLN A 153 3.11 12.70 -22.84
C GLN A 153 4.21 12.89 -23.89
N LYS A 154 5.48 12.72 -23.49
CA LYS A 154 6.65 12.88 -24.37
C LYS A 154 6.91 11.66 -25.26
N THR A 155 6.60 10.46 -24.80
CA THR A 155 6.81 9.21 -25.55
C THR A 155 5.84 9.15 -26.72
N LYS A 156 6.36 9.14 -27.94
CA LYS A 156 5.59 9.04 -29.20
C LYS A 156 6.00 7.86 -30.05
N HIS A 157 7.12 7.25 -29.77
CA HIS A 157 7.69 6.06 -30.40
C HIS A 157 8.71 5.40 -29.47
N GLY A 158 9.19 4.23 -29.83
CA GLY A 158 10.21 3.49 -29.10
C GLY A 158 9.64 2.47 -28.13
N LYS A 159 10.39 2.09 -27.10
CA LYS A 159 10.06 0.98 -26.20
C LYS A 159 9.68 1.48 -24.80
N ALA A 160 8.49 1.10 -24.34
CA ALA A 160 7.99 1.39 -23.00
C ALA A 160 7.85 0.10 -22.19
N ILE A 161 8.65 -0.04 -21.11
CA ILE A 161 8.63 -1.20 -20.23
C ILE A 161 7.98 -0.84 -18.89
N PHE A 162 7.08 -1.71 -18.44
CA PHE A 162 6.46 -1.64 -17.11
C PHE A 162 6.81 -2.89 -16.32
N THR A 163 7.19 -2.77 -15.04
CA THR A 163 7.69 -3.90 -14.26
C THR A 163 6.85 -4.19 -13.03
N GLN A 164 6.79 -5.46 -12.65
CA GLN A 164 6.23 -5.92 -11.39
C GLN A 164 7.21 -6.90 -10.73
N PRO A 165 7.69 -6.62 -9.50
CA PRO A 165 8.61 -7.50 -8.78
C PRO A 165 7.88 -8.71 -8.18
N PRO A 166 8.59 -9.64 -7.53
CA PRO A 166 7.97 -10.70 -6.76
C PRO A 166 7.00 -10.18 -5.70
N MET A 167 5.96 -10.96 -5.42
CA MET A 167 5.02 -10.67 -4.33
C MET A 167 5.66 -10.91 -2.94
N PRO A 168 5.20 -10.25 -1.89
CA PRO A 168 4.03 -9.36 -1.83
C PRO A 168 4.36 -7.90 -2.19
N ILE A 169 3.41 -7.20 -2.82
CA ILE A 169 3.48 -5.76 -3.06
C ILE A 169 2.18 -5.06 -2.64
N LYS A 170 2.28 -3.80 -2.24
CA LYS A 170 1.06 -2.98 -2.06
C LYS A 170 0.40 -2.77 -3.41
N CYS A 171 -0.91 -3.02 -3.47
CA CYS A 171 -1.72 -2.87 -4.68
C CYS A 171 -1.15 -3.58 -5.91
N ALA A 172 -1.17 -4.92 -5.92
CA ALA A 172 -0.65 -5.77 -7.02
C ALA A 172 -1.12 -5.37 -8.43
N GLY A 173 -2.23 -4.65 -8.55
CA GLY A 173 -2.68 -4.08 -9.84
C GLY A 173 -2.11 -2.70 -10.16
N ALA A 174 -1.28 -2.08 -9.32
CA ALA A 174 -0.81 -0.71 -9.58
C ALA A 174 0.16 -0.59 -10.77
N PRO A 175 1.10 -1.54 -11.01
CA PRO A 175 1.93 -1.53 -12.20
C PRO A 175 1.12 -1.58 -13.50
N GLN A 176 0.11 -2.45 -13.55
CA GLN A 176 -0.79 -2.57 -14.70
C GLN A 176 -1.60 -1.29 -14.94
N LYS A 177 -2.05 -0.61 -13.87
CA LYS A 177 -2.77 0.68 -14.02
C LYS A 177 -1.90 1.76 -14.67
N ALA A 178 -0.61 1.81 -14.35
CA ALA A 178 0.33 2.71 -15.00
C ALA A 178 0.40 2.41 -16.50
N LEU A 179 0.56 1.13 -16.86
CA LEU A 179 0.58 0.67 -18.25
C LEU A 179 -0.71 1.02 -18.99
N TYR A 180 -1.86 0.60 -18.47
CA TYR A 180 -3.14 0.83 -19.16
C TYR A 180 -3.46 2.30 -19.39
N LEU A 181 -3.21 3.17 -18.40
CA LEU A 181 -3.45 4.60 -18.56
C LEU A 181 -2.48 5.25 -19.55
N SER A 182 -1.25 4.77 -19.62
CA SER A 182 -0.26 5.21 -20.60
C SER A 182 -0.68 4.78 -22.02
N ALA A 183 -1.00 3.50 -22.20
CA ALA A 183 -1.43 2.93 -23.47
C ALA A 183 -2.72 3.58 -24.00
N ASP A 184 -3.71 3.83 -23.11
CA ASP A 184 -4.94 4.56 -23.48
C ASP A 184 -4.65 5.99 -23.93
N HIS A 185 -3.68 6.66 -23.30
CA HIS A 185 -3.23 7.99 -23.74
C HIS A 185 -2.60 7.92 -25.15
N TRP A 186 -1.71 6.98 -25.37
CA TRP A 186 -1.04 6.81 -26.67
C TRP A 186 -2.02 6.42 -27.79
N LEU A 187 -2.99 5.54 -27.50
CA LEU A 187 -4.06 5.20 -28.45
C LEU A 187 -4.88 6.45 -28.84
N LYS A 188 -5.31 7.23 -27.85
CA LYS A 188 -6.10 8.46 -28.09
C LYS A 188 -5.34 9.55 -28.83
N ASN A 189 -4.01 9.55 -28.73
CA ASN A 189 -3.13 10.48 -29.44
C ASN A 189 -2.55 9.90 -30.75
N GLN A 190 -3.06 8.73 -31.20
CA GLN A 190 -2.69 8.11 -32.48
C GLN A 190 -1.19 7.81 -32.62
N CYS A 191 -0.51 7.51 -31.51
CA CYS A 191 0.91 7.14 -31.51
C CYS A 191 1.17 5.75 -30.89
N LEU A 192 0.12 5.00 -30.50
CA LEU A 192 0.27 3.69 -29.88
C LEU A 192 1.05 2.71 -30.78
N ASP A 193 0.74 2.69 -32.07
CA ASP A 193 1.34 1.76 -33.05
C ASP A 193 2.86 1.99 -33.25
N ASN A 194 3.39 3.13 -32.81
CA ASN A 194 4.81 3.44 -32.83
C ASN A 194 5.55 3.08 -31.53
N ILE A 195 4.83 2.55 -30.52
CA ILE A 195 5.39 2.27 -29.20
C ILE A 195 5.28 0.79 -28.90
N ASP A 196 6.42 0.14 -28.75
CA ASP A 196 6.50 -1.26 -28.30
C ASP A 196 6.32 -1.29 -26.78
N ILE A 197 5.17 -1.81 -26.32
CA ILE A 197 4.83 -1.86 -24.90
C ILE A 197 5.08 -3.26 -24.35
N GLU A 198 5.87 -3.34 -23.29
CA GLU A 198 6.14 -4.62 -22.62
C GLU A 198 5.81 -4.55 -21.13
N PHE A 199 5.13 -5.58 -20.62
CA PHE A 199 4.90 -5.78 -19.19
C PHE A 199 5.75 -6.94 -18.68
N CYS A 200 6.82 -6.63 -17.95
CA CYS A 200 7.72 -7.61 -17.34
C CYS A 200 7.25 -7.90 -15.90
N ASN A 201 6.75 -9.09 -15.67
CA ASN A 201 6.23 -9.55 -14.39
C ASN A 201 7.11 -10.67 -13.83
N ALA A 202 7.65 -10.51 -12.62
CA ALA A 202 8.40 -11.56 -11.94
C ALA A 202 7.55 -12.79 -11.57
N GLY A 203 6.22 -12.64 -11.52
CA GLY A 203 5.28 -13.74 -11.32
C GLY A 203 4.84 -14.40 -12.64
N GLY A 204 4.18 -15.56 -12.54
CA GLY A 204 3.71 -16.35 -13.68
C GLY A 204 2.28 -16.05 -14.15
N VAL A 205 1.58 -15.07 -13.54
CA VAL A 205 0.17 -14.77 -13.85
C VAL A 205 -0.07 -13.27 -13.92
N LEU A 206 -1.02 -12.83 -14.73
CA LEU A 206 -1.35 -11.42 -14.89
C LEU A 206 -1.97 -10.82 -13.63
N PHE A 207 -2.83 -11.59 -12.94
CA PHE A 207 -3.46 -11.17 -11.68
C PHE A 207 -3.80 -12.38 -10.82
N GLY A 208 -3.62 -12.27 -9.49
CA GLY A 208 -3.77 -13.39 -8.56
C GLY A 208 -5.21 -13.90 -8.33
N VAL A 209 -6.23 -13.20 -8.87
CA VAL A 209 -7.64 -13.64 -8.79
C VAL A 209 -8.15 -13.93 -10.19
N PRO A 210 -8.34 -15.22 -10.56
CA PRO A 210 -8.63 -15.64 -11.94
C PRO A 210 -9.86 -14.98 -12.58
N ALA A 211 -10.88 -14.68 -11.78
CA ALA A 211 -12.14 -14.08 -12.25
C ALA A 211 -11.94 -12.73 -12.98
N TYR A 212 -10.84 -12.02 -12.71
CA TYR A 212 -10.56 -10.72 -13.32
C TYR A 212 -9.58 -10.79 -14.50
N VAL A 213 -8.90 -11.93 -14.69
CA VAL A 213 -7.83 -12.08 -15.69
C VAL A 213 -8.33 -11.84 -17.10
N SER A 214 -9.46 -12.44 -17.50
CA SER A 214 -10.02 -12.29 -18.85
C SER A 214 -10.29 -10.83 -19.20
N GLY A 215 -10.87 -10.06 -18.27
CA GLY A 215 -11.12 -8.63 -18.48
C GLY A 215 -9.82 -7.81 -18.61
N LEU A 216 -8.78 -8.15 -17.85
CA LEU A 216 -7.48 -7.49 -17.91
C LEU A 216 -6.72 -7.86 -19.17
N GLN A 217 -6.75 -9.14 -19.56
CA GLN A 217 -6.12 -9.64 -20.78
C GLN A 217 -6.67 -8.94 -22.03
N SER A 218 -7.99 -8.76 -22.12
CA SER A 218 -8.61 -8.06 -23.25
C SER A 218 -8.08 -6.64 -23.46
N TYR A 219 -7.59 -5.98 -22.40
CA TYR A 219 -6.94 -4.66 -22.50
C TYR A 219 -5.45 -4.77 -22.84
N MET A 220 -4.75 -5.80 -22.39
CA MET A 220 -3.39 -6.08 -22.88
C MET A 220 -3.41 -6.31 -24.39
N ASP A 221 -4.35 -7.15 -24.87
CA ASP A 221 -4.54 -7.44 -26.30
C ASP A 221 -4.93 -6.17 -27.09
N LYS A 222 -5.89 -5.39 -26.56
CA LYS A 222 -6.32 -4.10 -27.14
C LYS A 222 -5.18 -3.13 -27.40
N TYR A 223 -4.20 -3.11 -26.49
CA TYR A 223 -3.07 -2.19 -26.57
C TYR A 223 -1.82 -2.80 -27.18
N GLY A 224 -1.87 -4.05 -27.66
CA GLY A 224 -0.75 -4.74 -28.26
C GLY A 224 0.41 -4.99 -27.30
N VAL A 225 0.12 -5.19 -25.99
CA VAL A 225 1.14 -5.35 -24.96
C VAL A 225 1.78 -6.71 -25.00
N SER A 226 3.11 -6.77 -25.07
CA SER A 226 3.89 -7.99 -24.87
C SER A 226 3.95 -8.34 -23.38
N LEU A 227 3.50 -9.56 -23.01
CA LEU A 227 3.53 -10.06 -21.64
C LEU A 227 4.74 -10.97 -21.43
N SER A 228 5.65 -10.57 -20.54
CA SER A 228 6.86 -11.30 -20.16
C SER A 228 6.76 -11.75 -18.72
N TYR A 229 6.32 -13.00 -18.50
CA TYR A 229 6.25 -13.60 -17.16
C TYR A 229 7.60 -14.15 -16.71
N ASN A 230 7.76 -14.31 -15.38
CA ASN A 230 9.00 -14.77 -14.75
C ASN A 230 10.22 -13.88 -15.04
N HIS A 231 9.97 -12.60 -15.34
CA HIS A 231 10.98 -11.60 -15.62
C HIS A 231 11.12 -10.65 -14.41
N ASN A 232 12.14 -10.85 -13.59
CA ASN A 232 12.43 -10.01 -12.43
C ASN A 232 13.52 -8.98 -12.76
N LEU A 233 13.19 -7.70 -12.70
CA LEU A 233 14.15 -6.61 -12.92
C LEU A 233 15.18 -6.59 -11.79
N ILE A 234 16.48 -6.60 -12.15
CA ILE A 234 17.60 -6.67 -11.20
C ILE A 234 18.58 -5.51 -11.34
N LYS A 235 18.66 -4.88 -12.52
CA LYS A 235 19.64 -3.84 -12.80
C LYS A 235 19.15 -2.88 -13.87
N ILE A 236 19.55 -1.62 -13.77
CA ILE A 236 19.25 -0.56 -14.75
C ILE A 236 20.54 0.26 -14.99
N ASP A 237 20.80 0.56 -16.26
CA ASP A 237 21.66 1.64 -16.68
C ASP A 237 20.80 2.68 -17.41
N GLY A 238 20.50 3.78 -16.75
CA GLY A 238 19.64 4.81 -17.30
C GLY A 238 20.32 5.68 -18.36
N GLU A 239 21.65 5.77 -18.38
CA GLU A 239 22.39 6.53 -19.39
C GLU A 239 22.37 5.81 -20.74
N THR A 240 22.63 4.51 -20.72
CA THR A 240 22.55 3.66 -21.93
C THR A 240 21.15 3.11 -22.19
N LYS A 241 20.17 3.41 -21.31
CA LYS A 241 18.78 2.96 -21.39
C LYS A 241 18.64 1.44 -21.50
N LYS A 242 19.34 0.71 -20.63
CA LYS A 242 19.34 -0.75 -20.55
C LYS A 242 18.78 -1.22 -19.21
N ALA A 243 17.98 -2.29 -19.26
CA ALA A 243 17.42 -2.95 -18.08
C ALA A 243 17.70 -4.46 -18.16
N TRP A 244 18.18 -5.04 -17.06
CA TRP A 244 18.50 -6.47 -16.97
C TRP A 244 17.49 -7.17 -16.08
N PHE A 245 17.08 -8.34 -16.54
CA PHE A 245 16.07 -9.15 -15.89
C PHE A 245 16.61 -10.56 -15.64
N ASN A 246 16.42 -11.07 -14.43
CA ASN A 246 16.51 -12.49 -14.16
C ASN A 246 15.27 -13.20 -14.70
N LEU A 247 15.50 -14.16 -15.57
CA LEU A 247 14.49 -15.07 -16.11
C LEU A 247 14.53 -16.38 -15.34
N THR A 248 13.36 -16.88 -14.94
CA THR A 248 13.27 -18.22 -14.37
C THR A 248 12.42 -19.07 -15.32
N ASP A 249 13.00 -20.14 -15.90
CA ASP A 249 12.29 -21.07 -16.78
C ASP A 249 11.38 -22.03 -15.99
N ALA A 250 10.68 -22.91 -16.72
CA ALA A 250 9.76 -23.89 -16.15
C ALA A 250 10.49 -24.93 -15.27
N GLU A 251 11.77 -25.18 -15.54
CA GLU A 251 12.65 -26.09 -14.81
C GLU A 251 13.31 -25.41 -13.60
N GLY A 252 13.12 -24.09 -13.42
CA GLY A 252 13.70 -23.30 -12.32
C GLY A 252 15.12 -22.78 -12.61
N ASN A 253 15.65 -22.95 -13.82
CA ASN A 253 16.94 -22.41 -14.20
C ASN A 253 16.84 -20.90 -14.35
N LYS A 254 17.91 -20.20 -13.93
CA LYS A 254 17.97 -18.74 -14.05
C LYS A 254 18.91 -18.33 -15.17
N SER A 255 18.46 -17.39 -15.99
CA SER A 255 19.27 -16.70 -16.98
C SER A 255 19.06 -15.21 -16.91
N GLU A 256 20.02 -14.44 -17.38
CA GLU A 256 19.94 -12.99 -17.45
C GLU A 256 19.70 -12.55 -18.88
N ILE A 257 18.79 -11.62 -19.06
CA ILE A 257 18.53 -10.96 -20.34
C ILE A 257 18.58 -9.44 -20.20
N CYS A 258 19.08 -8.77 -21.23
CA CYS A 258 19.13 -7.31 -21.31
C CYS A 258 18.08 -6.80 -22.31
N LYS A 259 17.34 -5.75 -21.94
CA LYS A 259 16.37 -5.08 -22.79
C LYS A 259 16.68 -3.58 -22.86
N ASP A 260 16.55 -3.00 -24.06
CA ASP A 260 16.60 -1.56 -24.23
C ASP A 260 15.22 -0.95 -23.90
N PHE A 261 15.20 0.30 -23.45
CA PHE A 261 13.97 1.05 -23.18
C PHE A 261 14.12 2.54 -23.52
N ASP A 262 13.02 3.19 -23.85
CA ASP A 262 12.91 4.65 -23.90
C ASP A 262 12.20 5.20 -22.66
N MET A 263 11.19 4.46 -22.20
CA MET A 263 10.48 4.70 -20.94
C MET A 263 10.46 3.41 -20.10
N LEU A 264 10.82 3.52 -18.81
CA LEU A 264 10.77 2.42 -17.86
C LEU A 264 9.99 2.83 -16.60
N HIS A 265 8.83 2.20 -16.37
CA HIS A 265 8.08 2.35 -15.13
C HIS A 265 8.40 1.21 -14.17
N VAL A 266 9.06 1.53 -13.05
CA VAL A 266 9.51 0.55 -12.07
C VAL A 266 8.53 0.43 -10.91
N CYS A 267 8.06 -0.79 -10.63
CA CYS A 267 7.53 -1.15 -9.33
C CYS A 267 8.70 -1.71 -8.50
N PRO A 268 9.11 -1.06 -7.40
CA PRO A 268 10.26 -1.53 -6.61
C PRO A 268 9.91 -2.79 -5.81
N VAL A 269 10.94 -3.51 -5.40
CA VAL A 269 10.82 -4.56 -4.37
C VAL A 269 10.28 -3.96 -3.07
N GLN A 270 9.43 -4.69 -2.36
CA GLN A 270 8.78 -4.22 -1.14
C GLN A 270 9.02 -5.19 0.00
N GLN A 271 9.28 -4.64 1.17
CA GLN A 271 9.65 -5.41 2.36
C GLN A 271 9.06 -4.78 3.63
N PRO A 272 8.92 -5.53 4.73
CA PRO A 272 8.55 -4.95 6.01
C PRO A 272 9.66 -4.03 6.54
N PRO A 273 9.34 -3.05 7.42
CA PRO A 273 10.35 -2.28 8.14
C PRO A 273 11.21 -3.20 9.04
N SER A 274 12.53 -3.02 9.04
CA SER A 274 13.48 -3.91 9.73
C SER A 274 13.25 -4.00 11.24
N PHE A 275 12.84 -2.91 11.88
CA PHE A 275 12.60 -2.88 13.31
C PHE A 275 11.52 -3.86 13.78
N ILE A 276 10.64 -4.37 12.88
CA ILE A 276 9.64 -5.40 13.22
C ILE A 276 10.34 -6.72 13.60
N SER A 277 11.29 -7.17 12.77
CA SER A 277 12.07 -8.38 13.04
C SER A 277 13.06 -8.17 14.19
N GLU A 278 13.70 -7.01 14.25
CA GLU A 278 14.62 -6.63 15.33
C GLU A 278 13.93 -6.57 16.72
N SER A 279 12.62 -6.36 16.73
CA SER A 279 11.79 -6.36 17.94
C SER A 279 11.17 -7.73 18.28
N GLY A 280 11.45 -8.78 17.48
CA GLY A 280 10.89 -10.12 17.70
C GLY A 280 9.38 -10.23 17.40
N LEU A 281 8.81 -9.32 16.61
CA LEU A 281 7.38 -9.27 16.30
C LEU A 281 7.03 -9.88 14.93
N SER A 282 8.02 -10.40 14.21
CA SER A 282 7.85 -10.83 12.83
C SER A 282 7.68 -12.34 12.68
N ASP A 283 7.11 -12.73 11.55
CA ASP A 283 7.25 -14.07 10.99
C ASP A 283 8.66 -14.27 10.37
N GLN A 284 8.89 -15.44 9.77
CA GLN A 284 10.16 -15.78 9.12
C GLN A 284 10.50 -14.89 7.92
N ALA A 285 9.50 -14.25 7.30
CA ALA A 285 9.68 -13.33 6.17
C ALA A 285 9.82 -11.85 6.60
N GLY A 286 9.84 -11.58 7.91
CA GLY A 286 10.00 -10.25 8.49
C GLY A 286 8.70 -9.46 8.65
N TRP A 287 7.54 -9.97 8.21
CA TRP A 287 6.25 -9.30 8.36
C TRP A 287 5.69 -9.48 9.77
N LEU A 288 4.97 -8.47 10.25
CA LEU A 288 4.33 -8.53 11.57
C LEU A 288 3.40 -9.76 11.68
N SER A 289 3.67 -10.63 12.67
CA SER A 289 2.96 -11.89 12.86
C SER A 289 1.64 -11.68 13.57
N VAL A 290 0.52 -11.80 12.86
CA VAL A 290 -0.83 -11.61 13.42
C VAL A 290 -1.77 -12.76 13.07
N ASP A 291 -2.77 -12.98 13.91
CA ASP A 291 -3.94 -13.77 13.54
C ASP A 291 -4.69 -13.07 12.40
N PRO A 292 -4.98 -13.75 11.29
CA PRO A 292 -5.54 -13.12 10.10
C PRO A 292 -6.98 -12.59 10.27
N PHE A 293 -7.69 -13.03 11.29
CA PHE A 293 -9.07 -12.64 11.54
C PHE A 293 -9.18 -11.56 12.61
N SER A 294 -8.61 -11.75 13.79
CA SER A 294 -8.65 -10.78 14.88
C SER A 294 -7.67 -9.61 14.67
N LEU A 295 -6.61 -9.82 13.88
CA LEU A 295 -5.49 -8.89 13.65
C LEU A 295 -4.65 -8.64 14.91
N GLN A 296 -4.79 -9.48 15.94
CA GLN A 296 -3.97 -9.50 17.14
C GLN A 296 -2.64 -10.19 16.86
N HIS A 297 -1.56 -9.73 17.47
CA HIS A 297 -0.27 -10.40 17.39
C HIS A 297 -0.35 -11.82 17.95
N THR A 298 0.35 -12.77 17.32
CA THR A 298 0.24 -14.21 17.67
C THR A 298 0.81 -14.58 19.05
N GLN A 299 1.65 -13.71 19.64
CA GLN A 299 2.30 -13.95 20.94
C GLN A 299 1.94 -12.90 22.00
N TYR A 300 1.58 -11.68 21.59
CA TYR A 300 1.33 -10.55 22.50
C TYR A 300 -0.11 -10.07 22.37
N GLU A 301 -0.90 -10.29 23.42
CA GLU A 301 -2.34 -9.99 23.42
C GLU A 301 -2.68 -8.50 23.34
N ASN A 302 -1.71 -7.63 23.62
CA ASN A 302 -1.88 -6.18 23.60
C ASN A 302 -1.22 -5.51 22.38
N ILE A 303 -0.79 -6.29 21.36
CA ILE A 303 -0.21 -5.78 20.12
C ILE A 303 -1.13 -6.15 18.93
N TRP A 304 -1.38 -5.19 18.06
CA TRP A 304 -2.33 -5.30 16.95
C TRP A 304 -1.69 -4.87 15.64
N GLY A 305 -1.94 -5.62 14.58
CA GLY A 305 -1.48 -5.27 13.24
C GLY A 305 -2.54 -4.53 12.44
N LEU A 306 -2.11 -3.59 11.57
CA LEU A 306 -2.99 -2.85 10.68
C LEU A 306 -2.29 -2.43 9.40
N GLY A 307 -2.88 -2.74 8.25
CA GLY A 307 -2.37 -2.33 6.94
C GLY A 307 -1.26 -3.23 6.39
N ASP A 308 -0.32 -2.62 5.66
CA ASP A 308 0.61 -3.37 4.80
C ASP A 308 1.72 -4.10 5.56
N VAL A 309 1.95 -3.79 6.84
CA VAL A 309 3.01 -4.39 7.67
C VAL A 309 2.75 -5.87 8.02
N MET A 310 1.51 -6.32 7.99
CA MET A 310 1.11 -7.65 8.44
C MET A 310 1.48 -8.77 7.46
N ASN A 311 1.67 -9.98 8.00
CA ASN A 311 1.91 -11.22 7.24
C ASN A 311 0.65 -11.81 6.58
N THR A 312 -0.50 -11.16 6.73
CA THR A 312 -1.78 -11.62 6.19
C THR A 312 -1.79 -11.66 4.65
N THR A 313 -2.47 -12.66 4.08
CA THR A 313 -2.50 -12.93 2.63
C THR A 313 -3.48 -12.06 1.84
N ASN A 314 -4.17 -11.12 2.48
CA ASN A 314 -5.04 -10.18 1.78
C ASN A 314 -4.24 -9.22 0.89
N ALA A 315 -4.91 -8.66 -0.11
CA ALA A 315 -4.32 -7.58 -0.91
C ALA A 315 -3.95 -6.37 -0.02
N LYS A 316 -2.68 -5.96 -0.04
CA LYS A 316 -2.19 -4.78 0.70
C LYS A 316 -2.72 -3.51 0.02
N THR A 317 -3.92 -3.09 0.45
CA THR A 317 -4.65 -1.96 -0.16
C THR A 317 -5.34 -1.09 0.89
N MET A 318 -5.59 0.17 0.55
CA MET A 318 -6.36 1.08 1.39
C MET A 318 -7.79 0.57 1.66
N ALA A 319 -8.38 -0.20 0.73
CA ALA A 319 -9.69 -0.81 0.93
C ALA A 319 -9.65 -1.91 2.01
N ALA A 320 -8.55 -2.66 2.11
CA ALA A 320 -8.31 -3.59 3.21
C ALA A 320 -8.20 -2.84 4.54
N VAL A 321 -7.36 -1.81 4.61
CA VAL A 321 -7.22 -0.95 5.80
C VAL A 321 -8.57 -0.43 6.29
N ARG A 322 -9.45 0.01 5.38
CA ARG A 322 -10.81 0.48 5.73
C ARG A 322 -11.63 -0.56 6.47
N LYS A 323 -11.50 -1.84 6.13
CA LYS A 323 -12.17 -2.96 6.79
C LYS A 323 -11.45 -3.41 8.07
N GLN A 324 -10.15 -3.31 8.12
CA GLN A 324 -9.32 -3.69 9.27
C GLN A 324 -9.47 -2.72 10.44
N VAL A 325 -9.57 -1.42 10.18
CA VAL A 325 -9.69 -0.37 11.21
C VAL A 325 -10.77 -0.65 12.26
N PRO A 326 -12.04 -0.90 11.91
CA PRO A 326 -13.07 -1.19 12.90
C PRO A 326 -12.85 -2.51 13.64
N VAL A 327 -12.22 -3.50 13.02
CA VAL A 327 -11.87 -4.78 13.69
C VAL A 327 -10.86 -4.51 14.80
N VAL A 328 -9.73 -3.87 14.48
CA VAL A 328 -8.69 -3.54 15.47
C VAL A 328 -9.25 -2.64 16.56
N ALA A 329 -10.01 -1.60 16.21
CA ALA A 329 -10.56 -0.67 17.20
C ALA A 329 -11.56 -1.35 18.16
N LYS A 330 -12.44 -2.22 17.66
CA LYS A 330 -13.37 -3.00 18.50
C LYS A 330 -12.62 -3.95 19.43
N ASN A 331 -11.67 -4.71 18.88
CA ASN A 331 -10.91 -5.71 19.62
C ASN A 331 -10.04 -5.06 20.72
N ILE A 332 -9.45 -3.89 20.47
CA ILE A 332 -8.74 -3.11 21.50
C ILE A 332 -9.68 -2.71 22.64
N ILE A 333 -10.90 -2.25 22.33
CA ILE A 333 -11.88 -1.88 23.37
C ILE A 333 -12.28 -3.11 24.20
N SER A 334 -12.55 -4.26 23.55
CA SER A 334 -12.84 -5.52 24.25
C SER A 334 -11.66 -5.96 25.14
N ALA A 335 -10.44 -5.97 24.62
CA ALA A 335 -9.23 -6.36 25.37
C ALA A 335 -9.02 -5.46 26.61
N ARG A 336 -9.26 -4.14 26.51
CA ARG A 336 -9.20 -3.22 27.64
C ARG A 336 -10.32 -3.42 28.69
N ALA A 337 -11.42 -4.04 28.27
CA ALA A 337 -12.49 -4.48 29.19
C ALA A 337 -12.25 -5.88 29.80
N GLY A 338 -11.14 -6.55 29.45
CA GLY A 338 -10.84 -7.92 29.85
C GLY A 338 -11.60 -8.97 29.05
N GLU A 339 -12.14 -8.61 27.89
CA GLU A 339 -12.90 -9.48 26.99
C GLU A 339 -12.03 -9.96 25.83
N ALA A 340 -12.31 -11.16 25.31
CA ALA A 340 -11.64 -11.69 24.15
C ALA A 340 -11.98 -10.90 22.86
N PRO A 341 -11.08 -10.85 21.87
CA PRO A 341 -11.37 -10.27 20.56
C PRO A 341 -12.55 -10.96 19.87
N SER A 342 -13.60 -10.21 19.54
CA SER A 342 -14.83 -10.77 18.91
C SER A 342 -14.99 -10.33 17.46
N ALA A 343 -14.45 -9.18 17.07
CA ALA A 343 -14.55 -8.68 15.70
C ALA A 343 -13.56 -9.38 14.78
N LYS A 344 -14.02 -9.75 13.57
CA LYS A 344 -13.21 -10.50 12.60
C LYS A 344 -13.09 -9.79 11.26
N TYR A 345 -11.91 -9.86 10.68
CA TYR A 345 -11.60 -9.44 9.32
C TYR A 345 -11.66 -10.66 8.38
N ASP A 346 -12.28 -10.50 7.23
CA ASP A 346 -12.52 -11.59 6.26
C ASP A 346 -11.51 -11.63 5.10
N GLY A 347 -10.44 -10.82 5.19
CA GLY A 347 -9.46 -10.73 4.12
C GLY A 347 -9.86 -9.82 2.95
N TYR A 348 -10.93 -9.04 3.09
CA TYR A 348 -11.40 -8.17 2.03
C TYR A 348 -10.34 -7.18 1.56
N GLY A 349 -10.13 -7.14 0.27
CA GLY A 349 -9.34 -6.14 -0.42
C GLY A 349 -10.00 -5.71 -1.71
N SER A 350 -9.63 -4.55 -2.23
CA SER A 350 -10.11 -4.08 -3.53
C SER A 350 -8.99 -3.41 -4.32
N CYS A 351 -8.91 -3.80 -5.57
CA CYS A 351 -8.05 -3.17 -6.58
C CYS A 351 -8.94 -2.58 -7.70
N PRO A 352 -9.27 -1.30 -7.66
CA PRO A 352 -9.92 -0.64 -8.80
C PRO A 352 -8.91 -0.51 -9.95
N LEU A 353 -8.93 -1.47 -10.90
CA LEU A 353 -7.99 -1.57 -12.02
C LEU A 353 -8.42 -0.62 -13.13
N THR A 354 -7.70 0.50 -13.27
CA THR A 354 -7.95 1.50 -14.31
C THR A 354 -7.44 0.98 -15.65
N VAL A 355 -8.34 0.47 -16.48
CA VAL A 355 -7.98 -0.15 -17.77
C VAL A 355 -8.02 0.81 -18.97
N GLU A 356 -8.75 1.91 -18.83
CA GLU A 356 -8.71 3.06 -19.72
C GLU A 356 -9.22 4.31 -18.99
N ARG A 357 -8.98 5.49 -19.51
CA ARG A 357 -9.56 6.72 -18.97
C ARG A 357 -11.08 6.70 -19.14
N GLY A 358 -11.78 6.61 -18.02
CA GLY A 358 -13.26 6.51 -17.99
C GLY A 358 -13.78 5.12 -17.64
N LYS A 359 -12.95 4.08 -17.55
CA LYS A 359 -13.39 2.74 -17.18
C LYS A 359 -12.44 2.01 -16.24
N ILE A 360 -13.02 1.28 -15.30
CA ILE A 360 -12.33 0.49 -14.27
C ILE A 360 -12.96 -0.88 -14.14
N ILE A 361 -12.13 -1.91 -14.03
CA ILE A 361 -12.51 -3.22 -13.51
C ILE A 361 -12.36 -3.14 -12.00
N LEU A 362 -13.47 -3.28 -11.26
CA LEU A 362 -13.49 -3.17 -9.81
C LEU A 362 -13.26 -4.55 -9.19
N ALA A 363 -12.00 -4.93 -9.04
CA ALA A 363 -11.65 -6.19 -8.42
C ALA A 363 -11.83 -6.09 -6.89
N GLU A 364 -12.72 -6.91 -6.34
CA GLU A 364 -13.04 -7.01 -4.91
C GLU A 364 -13.04 -8.49 -4.51
N PHE A 365 -12.26 -8.83 -3.50
CA PHE A 365 -12.06 -10.22 -3.07
C PHE A 365 -11.62 -10.31 -1.62
N CYS A 366 -11.87 -11.47 -1.01
CA CYS A 366 -11.48 -11.84 0.34
C CYS A 366 -10.36 -12.90 0.31
N TYR A 367 -10.00 -13.43 1.48
CA TYR A 367 -9.04 -14.55 1.60
C TYR A 367 -9.36 -15.69 0.62
N GLY A 368 -8.31 -16.35 0.11
CA GLY A 368 -8.43 -17.39 -0.90
C GLY A 368 -8.87 -16.92 -2.29
N GLY A 369 -8.86 -15.62 -2.55
CA GLY A 369 -9.28 -15.07 -3.85
C GLY A 369 -10.80 -15.13 -4.09
N ARG A 370 -11.60 -15.37 -3.06
CA ARG A 370 -13.06 -15.39 -3.16
C ARG A 370 -13.60 -14.02 -3.54
N VAL A 371 -14.27 -13.94 -4.69
CA VAL A 371 -14.86 -12.70 -5.19
C VAL A 371 -15.93 -12.19 -4.21
N ALA A 372 -15.84 -10.91 -3.83
CA ALA A 372 -16.70 -10.29 -2.81
C ALA A 372 -17.13 -8.87 -3.22
N PRO A 373 -18.01 -8.73 -4.24
CA PRO A 373 -18.43 -7.44 -4.76
C PRO A 373 -19.25 -6.65 -3.74
N SER A 374 -18.92 -5.36 -3.57
CA SER A 374 -19.66 -4.44 -2.71
C SER A 374 -20.99 -3.98 -3.32
N PHE A 375 -21.18 -4.16 -4.62
CA PHE A 375 -22.37 -3.76 -5.36
C PHE A 375 -23.04 -4.96 -6.00
N PRO A 376 -24.39 -4.99 -6.07
CA PRO A 376 -25.09 -6.03 -6.81
C PRO A 376 -24.76 -5.96 -8.30
N ASN A 377 -24.78 -7.12 -8.99
CA ASN A 377 -24.35 -7.25 -10.39
C ASN A 377 -25.16 -6.38 -11.37
N TRP A 378 -26.42 -6.07 -11.07
CA TRP A 378 -27.22 -5.18 -11.92
C TRP A 378 -26.72 -3.72 -11.89
N LEU A 379 -26.02 -3.31 -10.83
CA LEU A 379 -25.45 -1.97 -10.71
C LEU A 379 -23.98 -1.93 -11.20
N ASN A 380 -23.17 -2.93 -10.84
CA ASN A 380 -21.78 -3.00 -11.26
C ASN A 380 -21.29 -4.45 -11.35
N VAL A 381 -20.95 -4.88 -12.55
CA VAL A 381 -20.30 -6.17 -12.78
C VAL A 381 -18.81 -5.97 -12.57
N GLY A 382 -18.29 -6.36 -11.40
CA GLY A 382 -16.90 -6.09 -10.99
C GLY A 382 -15.82 -6.64 -11.95
N THR A 383 -16.12 -7.73 -12.68
CA THR A 383 -15.21 -8.34 -13.66
C THR A 383 -15.20 -7.63 -15.03
N LYS A 384 -16.10 -6.67 -15.26
CA LYS A 384 -16.19 -5.89 -16.49
C LYS A 384 -15.80 -4.44 -16.27
N PRO A 385 -15.22 -3.76 -17.26
CA PRO A 385 -14.87 -2.34 -17.16
C PRO A 385 -16.11 -1.46 -17.17
N THR A 386 -16.30 -0.63 -16.12
CA THR A 386 -17.48 0.21 -15.98
C THR A 386 -17.13 1.69 -15.73
N LYS A 387 -17.99 2.60 -16.22
CA LYS A 387 -17.92 4.04 -15.95
C LYS A 387 -18.26 4.36 -14.50
N LEU A 388 -19.15 3.58 -13.87
CA LEU A 388 -19.50 3.75 -12.47
C LEU A 388 -18.28 3.54 -11.56
N ALA A 389 -17.50 2.47 -11.80
CA ALA A 389 -16.28 2.21 -11.05
C ALA A 389 -15.21 3.31 -11.28
N TRP A 390 -15.17 3.91 -12.46
CA TRP A 390 -14.33 5.09 -12.70
C TRP A 390 -14.77 6.28 -11.85
N TRP A 391 -16.05 6.60 -11.83
CA TRP A 391 -16.59 7.70 -11.01
C TRP A 391 -16.32 7.44 -9.52
N LEU A 392 -16.52 6.21 -9.06
CA LEU A 392 -16.17 5.81 -7.69
C LEU A 392 -14.70 6.12 -7.39
N LYS A 393 -13.78 5.66 -8.24
CA LYS A 393 -12.32 5.86 -8.04
C LYS A 393 -11.91 7.31 -8.13
N SER A 394 -12.43 8.06 -9.08
CA SER A 394 -11.97 9.41 -9.38
C SER A 394 -12.62 10.49 -8.49
N VAL A 395 -13.81 10.23 -7.95
CA VAL A 395 -14.59 11.22 -7.18
C VAL A 395 -14.94 10.71 -5.79
N ALA A 396 -15.66 9.59 -5.70
CA ALA A 396 -16.25 9.16 -4.43
C ALA A 396 -15.20 8.63 -3.44
N LEU A 397 -14.26 7.79 -3.87
CA LEU A 397 -13.25 7.22 -2.96
C LEU A 397 -12.31 8.26 -2.34
N PRO A 398 -11.80 9.29 -3.05
CA PRO A 398 -11.06 10.37 -2.41
C PRO A 398 -11.89 11.12 -1.36
N PHE A 399 -13.17 11.39 -1.65
CA PHE A 399 -14.07 12.04 -0.69
C PHE A 399 -14.29 11.16 0.56
N VAL A 400 -14.59 9.88 0.37
CA VAL A 400 -14.77 8.91 1.47
C VAL A 400 -13.50 8.79 2.30
N TYR A 401 -12.33 8.76 1.66
CA TYR A 401 -11.04 8.70 2.35
C TYR A 401 -10.83 9.89 3.28
N TRP A 402 -10.86 11.11 2.73
CA TRP A 402 -10.53 12.32 3.49
C TRP A 402 -11.59 12.71 4.54
N ASN A 403 -12.87 12.50 4.23
CA ASN A 403 -13.97 13.05 5.04
C ASN A 403 -14.70 12.00 5.88
N MET A 404 -14.48 10.72 5.60
CA MET A 404 -15.13 9.64 6.33
C MET A 404 -14.14 8.70 7.01
N MET A 405 -13.33 7.96 6.25
CA MET A 405 -12.41 6.94 6.78
C MET A 405 -11.44 7.52 7.80
N LEU A 406 -10.69 8.59 7.45
CA LEU A 406 -9.73 9.22 8.35
C LEU A 406 -10.39 9.94 9.55
N LYS A 407 -11.69 10.15 9.51
CA LYS A 407 -12.48 10.71 10.63
C LYS A 407 -13.25 9.63 11.40
N GLY A 408 -12.86 8.35 11.23
CA GLY A 408 -13.46 7.21 11.92
C GLY A 408 -14.94 6.98 11.58
N ARG A 409 -15.42 7.43 10.42
CA ARG A 409 -16.76 7.11 9.90
C ARG A 409 -16.69 5.82 9.10
N GLU A 410 -17.23 4.77 9.67
CA GLU A 410 -17.12 3.40 9.17
C GLU A 410 -18.24 3.08 8.17
N LEU A 411 -18.07 3.51 6.93
CA LEU A 411 -19.03 3.24 5.85
C LEU A 411 -18.78 1.88 5.21
N MET A 412 -19.83 1.03 5.09
CA MET A 412 -19.75 -0.30 4.47
C MET A 412 -18.62 -1.17 5.05
N THR A 413 -18.49 -1.15 6.36
CA THR A 413 -17.44 -1.88 7.08
C THR A 413 -18.03 -2.89 8.06
N ASN A 414 -19.09 -3.59 7.68
CA ASN A 414 -19.67 -4.62 8.54
C ASN A 414 -18.55 -5.58 8.98
N CYS A 415 -18.28 -5.60 10.27
CA CYS A 415 -17.45 -6.60 10.92
C CYS A 415 -18.41 -7.68 11.39
N PRO A 416 -18.39 -8.90 10.84
CA PRO A 416 -19.14 -9.99 11.43
C PRO A 416 -18.63 -10.21 12.86
N GLU A 417 -19.53 -10.15 13.81
CA GLU A 417 -19.29 -10.61 15.18
C GLU A 417 -19.64 -12.08 15.25
N GLU A 418 -18.80 -12.88 15.90
CA GLU A 418 -19.23 -14.21 16.30
C GLU A 418 -20.39 -14.00 17.29
N LYS A 419 -21.57 -14.49 16.94
CA LYS A 419 -22.63 -14.66 17.92
C LYS A 419 -22.15 -15.78 18.85
N ALA A 420 -21.98 -15.42 20.12
CA ALA A 420 -21.67 -16.36 21.19
C ALA A 420 -22.68 -17.51 21.26
#